data_dcbd0e04af745c6a3b7e27be601d64bf
#
_entry.id   dcbd0e04af745c6a3b7e27be601d64bf
#
_cell.length_a   1.000
_cell.length_b   1.000
_cell.length_c   1.000
_cell.angle_alpha   90.00
_cell.angle_beta   90.00
_cell.angle_gamma   90.00
#
_symmetry.space_group_name_H-M   'P 1'
#
loop_
_entity.id
_entity.type
_entity.pdbx_description
1 polymer ?
#
loop_
_entity_poly.entity_id
_entity_poly.type
_entity_poly.pdbx_seq_one_letter_code
_entity_poly.pdbx_strand_id
1 'polypeptide(L)'
;MSNESQNNNGKIIIGILLVALVGSWIYFSTSKTEIVNNYTTQLNTADSTKNAIQADFIAASAKVDSLTAQNGQLQGDLLEKSQNLQKLKSDIGALLTKKNATDKELEEAKTLIATLNSKVAELFTDLSKAQEENKQLNVKNQDLTNQNTALSSNLNTTTKEKERLQDIGSTLHASAFSIQALRIKDDGTEKATKSAKRANTIRVAFQIDNNRITPSGAQDLYICITAPDGKAFGEGGTITTREDGNKAFSNKLSVQYQQNAVLPVSYDVKNAAKFTEGEYKIEVYHNGFKIGEGKTSLKKGGLF
;
A
#
# COMPACT_ATOMS: atom_id res chain seq x y z
N MET A 1 -7.13 -17.39 -3.54
CA MET A 1 -5.92 -16.56 -3.50
C MET A 1 -5.25 -16.77 -2.15
N SER A 2 -4.45 -17.78 -2.04
CA SER A 2 -3.66 -18.05 -0.83
C SER A 2 -2.75 -19.22 -1.13
N ASN A 3 -1.44 -19.01 -1.26
CA ASN A 3 -0.40 -20.00 -1.02
C ASN A 3 1.02 -19.57 -1.48
N GLU A 4 1.33 -18.28 -1.55
CA GLU A 4 2.73 -17.86 -1.85
C GLU A 4 3.59 -17.54 -0.62
N SER A 5 3.02 -17.50 0.57
CA SER A 5 3.77 -17.13 1.80
C SER A 5 4.58 -18.27 2.42
N GLN A 6 4.29 -19.54 2.11
CA GLN A 6 4.95 -20.69 2.75
C GLN A 6 6.31 -21.08 2.14
N ASN A 7 6.61 -20.65 0.91
CA ASN A 7 7.83 -21.09 0.21
C ASN A 7 9.09 -20.28 0.59
N ASN A 8 8.97 -19.11 1.20
CA ASN A 8 10.12 -18.29 1.60
C ASN A 8 10.77 -18.76 2.91
N ASN A 9 9.98 -19.24 3.86
CA ASN A 9 10.53 -19.79 5.12
C ASN A 9 11.34 -21.08 4.87
N GLY A 10 10.92 -21.89 3.93
CA GLY A 10 11.67 -23.09 3.50
C GLY A 10 13.06 -22.75 2.93
N LYS A 11 13.17 -21.69 2.14
CA LYS A 11 14.44 -21.24 1.54
C LYS A 11 15.39 -20.64 2.58
N ILE A 12 14.88 -19.96 3.59
CA ILE A 12 15.65 -19.42 4.72
C ILE A 12 16.19 -20.57 5.59
N ILE A 13 15.38 -21.57 5.89
CA ILE A 13 15.76 -22.75 6.67
C ILE A 13 16.84 -23.54 5.94
N ILE A 14 16.73 -23.71 4.63
CA ILE A 14 17.74 -24.38 3.79
C ILE A 14 19.06 -23.59 3.81
N GLY A 15 19.03 -22.27 3.75
CA GLY A 15 20.22 -21.40 3.86
C GLY A 15 20.95 -21.58 5.20
N ILE A 16 20.23 -21.61 6.32
CA ILE A 16 20.79 -21.81 7.67
C ILE A 16 21.40 -23.20 7.82
N LEU A 17 20.73 -24.23 7.31
CA LEU A 17 21.23 -25.62 7.32
C LEU A 17 22.53 -25.78 6.51
N LEU A 18 22.64 -25.09 5.39
CA LEU A 18 23.85 -25.10 4.56
C LEU A 18 25.05 -24.43 5.27
N VAL A 19 24.85 -23.33 5.95
CA VAL A 19 25.92 -22.68 6.74
C VAL A 19 26.37 -23.55 7.92
N ALA A 20 25.45 -24.20 8.62
CA ALA A 20 25.77 -25.11 9.71
C ALA A 20 26.54 -26.38 9.22
N LEU A 21 26.22 -26.89 8.04
CA LEU A 21 26.92 -28.01 7.42
C LEU A 21 28.30 -27.63 6.92
N VAL A 22 28.49 -26.40 6.46
CA VAL A 22 29.81 -25.85 6.10
C VAL A 22 30.72 -25.74 7.31
N GLY A 23 30.22 -25.20 8.43
CA GLY A 23 30.97 -25.17 9.69
C GLY A 23 31.31 -26.55 10.22
N SER A 24 30.38 -27.48 10.16
CA SER A 24 30.61 -28.91 10.50
C SER A 24 31.61 -29.57 9.57
N TRP A 25 31.64 -29.19 8.30
CA TRP A 25 32.57 -29.72 7.32
C TRP A 25 34.03 -29.24 7.53
N ILE A 26 34.22 -27.96 7.85
CA ILE A 26 35.55 -27.40 8.22
C ILE A 26 36.07 -28.12 9.48
N TYR A 27 35.23 -28.27 10.51
CA TYR A 27 35.58 -29.00 11.72
C TYR A 27 35.95 -30.48 11.45
N PHE A 28 35.20 -31.16 10.60
CA PHE A 28 35.40 -32.54 10.24
C PHE A 28 36.63 -32.75 9.33
N SER A 29 36.95 -31.79 8.47
CA SER A 29 38.14 -31.77 7.61
C SER A 29 39.44 -31.66 8.42
N THR A 30 39.48 -30.85 9.46
CA THR A 30 40.66 -30.70 10.34
C THR A 30 40.88 -31.94 11.22
N SER A 31 39.80 -32.54 11.76
CA SER A 31 39.90 -33.76 12.56
C SER A 31 40.34 -35.00 11.76
N LYS A 32 40.00 -35.09 10.48
CA LYS A 32 40.43 -36.22 9.62
C LYS A 32 41.88 -36.12 9.16
N THR A 33 42.46 -34.93 9.12
CA THR A 33 43.87 -34.79 8.75
C THR A 33 44.78 -35.45 9.80
N GLU A 34 44.39 -35.44 11.09
CA GLU A 34 45.11 -36.18 12.13
C GLU A 34 44.99 -37.70 12.00
N ILE A 35 43.83 -38.18 11.58
CA ILE A 35 43.61 -39.64 11.41
C ILE A 35 44.40 -40.20 10.18
N VAL A 36 44.47 -39.41 9.09
CA VAL A 36 45.22 -39.78 7.88
C VAL A 36 46.74 -39.88 8.16
N ASN A 37 47.28 -38.97 8.94
CA ASN A 37 48.70 -39.01 9.33
C ASN A 37 49.07 -40.20 10.21
N ASN A 38 48.14 -40.74 11.00
CA ASN A 38 48.38 -41.96 11.80
C ASN A 38 48.37 -43.25 10.96
N TYR A 39 47.67 -43.29 9.84
CA TYR A 39 47.65 -44.47 8.93
C TYR A 39 48.84 -44.51 7.98
N THR A 40 49.45 -43.39 7.61
CA THR A 40 50.61 -43.33 6.71
C THR A 40 51.91 -43.78 7.36
N THR A 41 52.00 -43.87 8.66
CA THR A 41 53.18 -44.29 9.41
C THR A 41 53.29 -45.84 9.52
N GLN A 42 52.29 -46.62 9.16
CA GLN A 42 52.27 -48.07 9.34
C GLN A 42 52.45 -48.94 8.08
N LEU A 43 52.60 -48.34 6.92
CA LEU A 43 52.72 -49.12 5.65
C LEU A 43 54.02 -48.78 4.92
N ASN A 44 55.11 -49.47 5.38
CA ASN A 44 56.40 -49.49 4.74
C ASN A 44 56.42 -50.70 3.76
N THR A 45 56.01 -50.57 2.54
CA THR A 45 56.33 -51.41 1.38
C THR A 45 55.68 -50.81 0.10
N ALA A 46 56.03 -51.38 -1.09
CA ALA A 46 55.63 -50.86 -2.42
C ALA A 46 54.11 -50.60 -2.65
N ASP A 47 53.21 -51.07 -1.77
CA ASP A 47 51.79 -50.81 -1.76
C ASP A 47 51.43 -49.40 -1.13
N SER A 48 52.40 -48.72 -0.52
CA SER A 48 52.15 -47.47 0.22
C SER A 48 51.68 -46.32 -0.68
N THR A 49 52.23 -46.24 -1.90
CA THR A 49 51.86 -45.15 -2.84
C THR A 49 50.43 -45.29 -3.36
N LYS A 50 50.01 -46.53 -3.68
CA LYS A 50 48.64 -46.80 -4.12
C LYS A 50 47.63 -46.56 -3.02
N ASN A 51 47.97 -46.97 -1.79
CA ASN A 51 47.10 -46.78 -0.63
C ASN A 51 46.98 -45.28 -0.24
N ALA A 52 48.07 -44.50 -0.37
CA ALA A 52 48.04 -43.05 -0.16
C ALA A 52 47.14 -42.36 -1.20
N ILE A 53 47.29 -42.68 -2.47
CA ILE A 53 46.46 -42.12 -3.55
C ILE A 53 44.99 -42.53 -3.35
N GLN A 54 44.74 -43.75 -2.88
CA GLN A 54 43.38 -44.23 -2.59
C GLN A 54 42.77 -43.52 -1.39
N ALA A 55 43.54 -43.20 -0.35
CA ALA A 55 43.12 -42.43 0.79
C ALA A 55 42.77 -40.96 0.39
N ASP A 56 43.64 -40.35 -0.42
CA ASP A 56 43.38 -38.98 -0.96
C ASP A 56 42.13 -38.97 -1.84
N PHE A 57 41.92 -40.01 -2.64
CA PHE A 57 40.70 -40.15 -3.44
C PHE A 57 39.45 -40.32 -2.58
N ILE A 58 39.50 -41.12 -1.52
CA ILE A 58 38.38 -41.32 -0.60
C ILE A 58 38.04 -39.98 0.07
N ALA A 59 39.04 -39.23 0.53
CA ALA A 59 38.81 -37.90 1.12
C ALA A 59 38.24 -36.89 0.13
N ALA A 60 38.76 -36.85 -1.09
CA ALA A 60 38.23 -35.99 -2.14
C ALA A 60 36.81 -36.38 -2.57
N SER A 61 36.55 -37.69 -2.69
CA SER A 61 35.25 -38.26 -3.02
C SER A 61 34.19 -37.92 -1.98
N ALA A 62 34.52 -38.05 -0.69
CA ALA A 62 33.61 -37.65 0.39
C ALA A 62 33.22 -36.16 0.34
N LYS A 63 34.16 -35.30 -0.06
CA LYS A 63 33.87 -33.87 -0.26
C LYS A 63 32.90 -33.63 -1.42
N VAL A 64 33.09 -34.35 -2.55
CA VAL A 64 32.17 -34.27 -3.70
C VAL A 64 30.77 -34.74 -3.30
N ASP A 65 30.67 -35.87 -2.60
CA ASP A 65 29.39 -36.43 -2.18
C ASP A 65 28.66 -35.46 -1.19
N SER A 66 29.39 -34.90 -0.25
CA SER A 66 28.86 -33.90 0.67
C SER A 66 28.33 -32.65 -0.06
N LEU A 67 29.12 -32.11 -1.00
CA LEU A 67 28.69 -30.99 -1.83
C LEU A 67 27.48 -31.33 -2.69
N THR A 68 27.43 -32.51 -3.29
CA THR A 68 26.32 -32.93 -4.16
C THR A 68 25.04 -33.21 -3.36
N ALA A 69 25.15 -33.83 -2.19
CA ALA A 69 24.01 -34.10 -1.32
C ALA A 69 23.36 -32.81 -0.77
N GLN A 70 24.17 -31.80 -0.49
CA GLN A 70 23.70 -30.50 -0.04
C GLN A 70 23.01 -29.69 -1.14
N ASN A 71 23.22 -30.03 -2.39
CA ASN A 71 22.92 -29.22 -3.56
C ASN A 71 21.78 -29.76 -4.43
N GLY A 72 20.84 -30.51 -3.88
CA GLY A 72 19.66 -30.99 -4.62
C GLY A 72 18.81 -29.88 -5.27
N GLN A 73 19.16 -28.59 -5.06
CA GLN A 73 18.51 -27.41 -5.63
C GLN A 73 19.44 -26.55 -6.49
N LEU A 74 20.64 -27.04 -6.83
CA LEU A 74 21.53 -26.32 -7.74
C LEU A 74 20.90 -26.18 -9.12
N GLN A 75 20.94 -24.97 -9.66
CA GLN A 75 20.48 -24.62 -10.99
C GLN A 75 21.61 -23.96 -11.79
N GLY A 76 21.55 -24.09 -13.12
CA GLY A 76 22.50 -23.46 -14.01
C GLY A 76 23.93 -23.99 -13.86
N ASP A 77 24.90 -23.10 -13.90
CA ASP A 77 26.33 -23.39 -13.91
C ASP A 77 26.81 -24.20 -12.69
N LEU A 78 26.18 -24.00 -11.51
CA LEU A 78 26.55 -24.75 -10.30
C LEU A 78 26.15 -26.23 -10.42
N LEU A 79 25.02 -26.54 -11.05
CA LEU A 79 24.58 -27.90 -11.32
C LEU A 79 25.54 -28.59 -12.30
N GLU A 80 25.92 -27.91 -13.38
CA GLU A 80 26.89 -28.43 -14.36
C GLU A 80 28.26 -28.71 -13.72
N LYS A 81 28.78 -27.78 -12.91
CA LYS A 81 30.03 -27.96 -12.16
C LYS A 81 29.94 -29.18 -11.23
N SER A 82 28.82 -29.38 -10.54
CA SER A 82 28.59 -30.51 -9.67
C SER A 82 28.58 -31.84 -10.45
N GLN A 83 27.92 -31.89 -11.61
CA GLN A 83 27.91 -33.08 -12.48
C GLN A 83 29.31 -33.40 -13.01
N ASN A 84 30.08 -32.38 -13.38
CA ASN A 84 31.47 -32.55 -13.82
C ASN A 84 32.37 -33.12 -12.71
N LEU A 85 32.16 -32.73 -11.44
CA LEU A 85 32.85 -33.32 -10.29
C LEU A 85 32.50 -34.79 -10.10
N GLN A 86 31.23 -35.18 -10.25
CA GLN A 86 30.80 -36.57 -10.16
C GLN A 86 31.43 -37.42 -11.26
N LYS A 87 31.52 -36.92 -12.49
CA LYS A 87 32.19 -37.58 -13.60
C LYS A 87 33.68 -37.76 -13.31
N LEU A 88 34.36 -36.69 -12.90
CA LEU A 88 35.79 -36.77 -12.57
C LEU A 88 36.08 -37.78 -11.43
N LYS A 89 35.22 -37.81 -10.39
CA LYS A 89 35.24 -38.83 -9.34
C LYS A 89 35.11 -40.25 -9.92
N SER A 90 34.18 -40.49 -10.84
CA SER A 90 33.98 -41.75 -11.49
C SER A 90 35.21 -42.18 -12.29
N ASP A 91 35.81 -41.28 -13.05
CA ASP A 91 37.00 -41.53 -13.87
C ASP A 91 38.22 -41.92 -12.99
N ILE A 92 38.46 -41.22 -11.89
CA ILE A 92 39.50 -41.55 -10.92
C ILE A 92 39.23 -42.91 -10.28
N GLY A 93 37.99 -43.22 -9.87
CA GLY A 93 37.60 -44.52 -9.33
C GLY A 93 37.88 -45.66 -10.28
N ALA A 94 37.61 -45.48 -11.58
CA ALA A 94 37.90 -46.46 -12.60
C ALA A 94 39.40 -46.74 -12.76
N LEU A 95 40.25 -45.72 -12.66
CA LEU A 95 41.72 -45.89 -12.70
C LEU A 95 42.23 -46.65 -11.47
N LEU A 96 41.76 -46.32 -10.26
CA LEU A 96 42.22 -46.90 -9.00
C LEU A 96 41.73 -48.36 -8.77
N THR A 97 40.62 -48.76 -9.39
CA THR A 97 40.07 -50.12 -9.29
C THR A 97 40.78 -51.12 -10.18
N LYS A 98 41.62 -50.68 -11.11
CA LYS A 98 42.40 -51.54 -11.93
C LYS A 98 43.37 -52.42 -11.08
N LYS A 99 43.33 -53.73 -11.26
CA LYS A 99 44.11 -54.68 -10.47
C LYS A 99 45.62 -54.53 -10.66
N ASN A 100 46.05 -54.08 -11.86
CA ASN A 100 47.46 -53.87 -12.25
C ASN A 100 47.59 -52.40 -12.82
N ALA A 101 47.32 -51.41 -12.00
CA ALA A 101 47.57 -50.07 -12.43
C ALA A 101 49.06 -49.78 -12.62
N THR A 102 49.43 -49.23 -13.75
CA THR A 102 50.78 -48.79 -14.04
C THR A 102 51.18 -47.56 -13.28
N ASP A 103 52.48 -47.29 -13.05
CA ASP A 103 52.95 -46.07 -12.42
C ASP A 103 52.44 -44.81 -13.14
N LYS A 104 52.29 -44.88 -14.47
CA LYS A 104 51.72 -43.76 -15.25
C LYS A 104 50.24 -43.51 -14.92
N GLU A 105 49.44 -44.58 -14.76
CA GLU A 105 48.02 -44.47 -14.39
C GLU A 105 47.84 -43.98 -12.96
N LEU A 106 48.77 -44.37 -12.06
CA LEU A 106 48.76 -43.86 -10.68
C LEU A 106 49.13 -42.35 -10.62
N GLU A 107 50.07 -41.88 -11.44
CA GLU A 107 50.43 -40.46 -11.52
C GLU A 107 49.31 -39.65 -12.19
N GLU A 108 48.64 -40.24 -13.18
CA GLU A 108 47.43 -39.66 -13.77
C GLU A 108 46.31 -39.52 -12.70
N ALA A 109 46.07 -40.55 -11.90
CA ALA A 109 45.11 -40.52 -10.81
C ALA A 109 45.44 -39.43 -9.79
N LYS A 110 46.70 -39.25 -9.39
CA LYS A 110 47.15 -38.14 -8.54
C LYS A 110 46.82 -36.78 -9.12
N THR A 111 47.11 -36.59 -10.40
CA THR A 111 46.83 -35.32 -11.10
C THR A 111 45.35 -35.04 -11.15
N LEU A 112 44.53 -36.03 -11.41
CA LEU A 112 43.07 -35.91 -11.43
C LEU A 112 42.50 -35.66 -10.03
N ILE A 113 43.06 -36.23 -8.95
CA ILE A 113 42.69 -35.96 -7.56
C ILE A 113 43.02 -34.52 -7.18
N ALA A 114 44.19 -34.01 -7.57
CA ALA A 114 44.56 -32.63 -7.37
C ALA A 114 43.57 -31.68 -8.08
N THR A 115 43.20 -32.00 -9.33
CA THR A 115 42.20 -31.29 -10.12
C THR A 115 40.83 -31.35 -9.45
N LEU A 116 40.43 -32.50 -8.95
CA LEU A 116 39.19 -32.72 -8.22
C LEU A 116 39.11 -31.80 -6.98
N ASN A 117 40.16 -31.80 -6.17
CA ASN A 117 40.24 -30.96 -4.97
C ASN A 117 40.17 -29.45 -5.31
N SER A 118 40.85 -29.01 -6.37
CA SER A 118 40.80 -27.61 -6.83
C SER A 118 39.39 -27.24 -7.28
N LYS A 119 38.74 -28.07 -8.08
CA LYS A 119 37.36 -27.82 -8.55
C LYS A 119 36.32 -27.86 -7.42
N VAL A 120 36.52 -28.72 -6.42
CA VAL A 120 35.71 -28.76 -5.20
C VAL A 120 35.83 -27.41 -4.43
N ALA A 121 37.04 -26.89 -4.28
CA ALA A 121 37.27 -25.59 -3.61
C ALA A 121 36.64 -24.43 -4.38
N GLU A 122 36.73 -24.46 -5.73
CA GLU A 122 36.08 -23.47 -6.59
C GLU A 122 34.55 -23.52 -6.43
N LEU A 123 33.94 -24.71 -6.55
CA LEU A 123 32.48 -24.86 -6.39
C LEU A 123 32.00 -24.43 -5.02
N PHE A 124 32.78 -24.69 -3.96
CA PHE A 124 32.47 -24.24 -2.62
C PHE A 124 32.46 -22.74 -2.51
N THR A 125 33.44 -22.07 -3.12
CA THR A 125 33.53 -20.61 -3.15
C THR A 125 32.33 -19.98 -3.88
N ASP A 126 31.98 -20.54 -5.05
CA ASP A 126 30.84 -20.09 -5.86
C ASP A 126 29.52 -20.28 -5.10
N LEU A 127 29.36 -21.41 -4.41
CA LEU A 127 28.19 -21.68 -3.59
C LEU A 127 28.05 -20.70 -2.44
N SER A 128 29.14 -20.44 -1.72
CA SER A 128 29.16 -19.47 -0.61
C SER A 128 28.79 -18.07 -1.09
N LYS A 129 29.29 -17.68 -2.27
CA LYS A 129 28.96 -16.41 -2.90
C LYS A 129 27.47 -16.32 -3.27
N ALA A 130 26.94 -17.35 -3.92
CA ALA A 130 25.54 -17.40 -4.30
C ALA A 130 24.59 -17.35 -3.07
N GLN A 131 24.99 -17.99 -1.97
CA GLN A 131 24.24 -17.93 -0.70
C GLN A 131 24.21 -16.54 -0.10
N GLU A 132 25.35 -15.84 -0.09
CA GLU A 132 25.42 -14.47 0.43
C GLU A 132 24.60 -13.51 -0.45
N GLU A 133 24.68 -13.65 -1.77
CA GLU A 133 23.84 -12.88 -2.71
C GLU A 133 22.34 -13.13 -2.47
N ASN A 134 21.94 -14.38 -2.26
CA ASN A 134 20.54 -14.70 -1.94
C ASN A 134 20.09 -14.08 -0.62
N LYS A 135 20.94 -14.10 0.40
CA LYS A 135 20.66 -13.45 1.68
C LYS A 135 20.46 -11.95 1.51
N GLN A 136 21.34 -11.29 0.76
CA GLN A 136 21.24 -9.85 0.48
C GLN A 136 19.98 -9.52 -0.33
N LEU A 137 19.65 -10.34 -1.33
CA LEU A 137 18.43 -10.20 -2.12
C LEU A 137 17.16 -10.35 -1.25
N ASN A 138 17.15 -11.30 -0.32
CA ASN A 138 16.05 -11.49 0.60
C ASN A 138 15.85 -10.26 1.53
N VAL A 139 16.95 -9.73 2.08
CA VAL A 139 16.91 -8.50 2.90
C VAL A 139 16.37 -7.33 2.08
N LYS A 140 16.88 -7.17 0.85
CA LYS A 140 16.42 -6.10 -0.05
C LYS A 140 14.95 -6.25 -0.44
N ASN A 141 14.49 -7.46 -0.71
CA ASN A 141 13.08 -7.74 -1.01
C ASN A 141 12.17 -7.41 0.19
N GLN A 142 12.61 -7.74 1.40
CA GLN A 142 11.90 -7.39 2.63
C GLN A 142 11.80 -5.86 2.79
N ASP A 143 12.89 -5.15 2.59
CA ASP A 143 12.94 -3.69 2.67
C ASP A 143 12.03 -3.04 1.62
N LEU A 144 12.11 -3.49 0.35
CA LEU A 144 11.22 -3.02 -0.72
C LEU A 144 9.73 -3.30 -0.41
N THR A 145 9.42 -4.44 0.19
CA THR A 145 8.05 -4.77 0.60
C THR A 145 7.56 -3.81 1.68
N ASN A 146 8.41 -3.52 2.67
CA ASN A 146 8.08 -2.57 3.73
C ASN A 146 7.89 -1.16 3.18
N GLN A 147 8.77 -0.71 2.28
CA GLN A 147 8.66 0.58 1.61
C GLN A 147 7.37 0.69 0.78
N ASN A 148 7.02 -0.34 0.00
CA ASN A 148 5.79 -0.37 -0.77
C ASN A 148 4.54 -0.29 0.13
N THR A 149 4.55 -1.00 1.24
CA THR A 149 3.45 -0.97 2.22
C THR A 149 3.31 0.42 2.84
N ALA A 150 4.41 1.03 3.26
CA ALA A 150 4.43 2.38 3.82
C ALA A 150 3.97 3.43 2.79
N LEU A 151 4.45 3.32 1.55
CA LEU A 151 4.08 4.23 0.46
C LEU A 151 2.59 4.11 0.12
N SER A 152 2.04 2.89 0.05
CA SER A 152 0.62 2.66 -0.18
C SER A 152 -0.25 3.23 0.94
N SER A 153 0.18 3.09 2.20
CA SER A 153 -0.50 3.68 3.35
C SER A 153 -0.50 5.21 3.29
N ASN A 154 0.66 5.80 3.00
CA ASN A 154 0.81 7.25 2.87
C ASN A 154 -0.04 7.80 1.72
N LEU A 155 -0.06 7.12 0.57
CA LEU A 155 -0.89 7.50 -0.57
C LEU A 155 -2.38 7.49 -0.20
N ASN A 156 -2.85 6.44 0.47
CA ASN A 156 -4.24 6.34 0.91
C ASN A 156 -4.61 7.47 1.90
N THR A 157 -3.74 7.74 2.87
CA THR A 157 -3.94 8.84 3.83
C THR A 157 -3.96 10.20 3.15
N THR A 158 -3.01 10.45 2.25
CA THR A 158 -2.92 11.70 1.49
C THR A 158 -4.14 11.90 0.58
N THR A 159 -4.61 10.82 -0.06
CA THR A 159 -5.80 10.87 -0.93
C THR A 159 -7.05 11.21 -0.12
N LYS A 160 -7.26 10.56 1.02
CA LYS A 160 -8.39 10.85 1.93
C LYS A 160 -8.34 12.29 2.45
N GLU A 161 -7.17 12.77 2.81
CA GLU A 161 -7.01 14.15 3.28
C GLU A 161 -7.26 15.15 2.16
N LYS A 162 -6.77 14.88 0.94
CA LYS A 162 -7.08 15.67 -0.24
C LYS A 162 -8.59 15.75 -0.50
N GLU A 163 -9.29 14.60 -0.48
CA GLU A 163 -10.74 14.54 -0.66
C GLU A 163 -11.48 15.33 0.42
N ARG A 164 -11.06 15.19 1.67
CA ARG A 164 -11.62 15.94 2.80
C ARG A 164 -11.43 17.45 2.64
N LEU A 165 -10.24 17.89 2.28
CA LEU A 165 -9.93 19.30 2.06
C LEU A 165 -10.68 19.86 0.84
N GLN A 166 -10.83 19.06 -0.21
CA GLN A 166 -11.60 19.42 -1.39
C GLN A 166 -13.09 19.55 -1.06
N ASP A 167 -13.65 18.62 -0.28
CA ASP A 167 -15.05 18.66 0.16
C ASP A 167 -15.34 19.91 1.00
N ILE A 168 -14.50 20.22 1.98
CA ILE A 168 -14.63 21.44 2.79
C ILE A 168 -14.43 22.71 1.93
N GLY A 169 -13.37 22.73 1.15
CA GLY A 169 -13.00 23.88 0.33
C GLY A 169 -13.97 24.15 -0.82
N SER A 170 -14.68 23.13 -1.30
CA SER A 170 -15.72 23.27 -2.31
C SER A 170 -17.07 23.74 -1.74
N THR A 171 -17.16 23.90 -0.42
CA THR A 171 -18.37 24.46 0.18
C THR A 171 -18.47 25.94 -0.17
N LEU A 172 -19.59 26.33 -0.77
CA LEU A 172 -19.87 27.73 -1.10
C LEU A 172 -20.05 28.56 0.16
N HIS A 173 -19.93 29.87 0.03
CA HIS A 173 -20.25 30.85 1.06
C HIS A 173 -21.33 31.81 0.51
N ALA A 174 -22.30 32.18 1.34
CA ALA A 174 -23.34 33.12 0.96
C ALA A 174 -23.24 34.42 1.80
N SER A 175 -23.27 35.55 1.12
CA SER A 175 -23.16 36.86 1.69
C SER A 175 -24.27 37.82 1.18
N ALA A 176 -24.21 39.05 1.61
CA ALA A 176 -25.09 40.11 1.16
C ALA A 176 -26.60 39.77 1.24
N PHE A 177 -27.02 39.15 2.34
CA PHE A 177 -28.41 38.76 2.55
C PHE A 177 -29.33 39.97 2.57
N SER A 178 -30.40 39.95 1.74
CA SER A 178 -31.50 40.91 1.73
C SER A 178 -32.80 40.10 1.83
N ILE A 179 -33.52 40.26 2.93
CA ILE A 179 -34.76 39.53 3.20
C ILE A 179 -35.88 40.53 3.32
N GLN A 180 -36.80 40.51 2.37
CA GLN A 180 -37.89 41.46 2.28
C GLN A 180 -39.25 40.75 2.26
N ALA A 181 -40.15 41.18 3.11
CA ALA A 181 -41.53 40.76 2.98
C ALA A 181 -42.27 41.63 1.95
N LEU A 182 -42.96 40.98 1.05
CA LEU A 182 -43.66 41.60 -0.07
C LEU A 182 -45.14 41.28 -0.02
N ARG A 183 -45.92 42.22 -0.50
CA ARG A 183 -47.29 41.99 -0.96
C ARG A 183 -47.26 42.00 -2.48
N ILE A 184 -47.42 40.85 -3.08
CA ILE A 184 -47.57 40.68 -4.52
C ILE A 184 -49.04 40.59 -4.81
N LYS A 185 -49.58 41.49 -5.65
CA LYS A 185 -50.98 41.49 -6.08
C LYS A 185 -51.18 40.58 -7.28
N ASP A 186 -52.42 40.29 -7.61
CA ASP A 186 -52.76 39.42 -8.75
C ASP A 186 -52.34 40.01 -10.11
N ASP A 187 -52.21 41.37 -10.17
CA ASP A 187 -51.69 42.09 -11.34
C ASP A 187 -50.12 42.05 -11.43
N GLY A 188 -49.46 41.33 -10.53
CA GLY A 188 -47.99 41.26 -10.46
C GLY A 188 -47.30 42.42 -9.76
N THR A 189 -48.06 43.46 -9.30
CA THR A 189 -47.49 44.61 -8.60
C THR A 189 -46.92 44.17 -7.26
N GLU A 190 -45.64 44.47 -7.04
CA GLU A 190 -44.90 44.16 -5.81
C GLU A 190 -44.85 45.42 -4.90
N LYS A 191 -45.13 45.23 -3.63
CA LYS A 191 -44.98 46.29 -2.62
C LYS A 191 -44.35 45.74 -1.35
N ALA A 192 -43.20 46.27 -0.97
CA ALA A 192 -42.58 45.93 0.30
C ALA A 192 -43.51 46.26 1.48
N THR A 193 -43.57 45.37 2.45
CA THR A 193 -44.40 45.53 3.63
C THR A 193 -43.75 44.91 4.86
N LYS A 194 -43.94 45.54 6.01
CA LYS A 194 -43.57 44.95 7.30
C LYS A 194 -44.76 44.34 8.04
N SER A 195 -45.94 44.36 7.45
CA SER A 195 -47.15 43.86 8.08
C SER A 195 -47.35 42.37 7.77
N ALA A 196 -47.39 41.54 8.76
CA ALA A 196 -47.65 40.10 8.63
C ALA A 196 -48.99 39.81 7.93
N LYS A 197 -50.04 40.58 8.22
CA LYS A 197 -51.36 40.43 7.57
C LYS A 197 -51.37 40.80 6.08
N ARG A 198 -50.42 41.64 5.61
CA ARG A 198 -50.37 42.12 4.22
C ARG A 198 -49.35 41.36 3.39
N ALA A 199 -48.32 40.79 4.03
CA ALA A 199 -47.32 39.99 3.36
C ALA A 199 -47.91 38.67 2.86
N ASN A 200 -47.62 38.32 1.61
CA ASN A 200 -47.94 37.01 1.02
C ASN A 200 -46.69 36.33 0.48
N THR A 201 -45.55 37.05 0.48
CA THR A 201 -44.24 36.52 0.01
C THR A 201 -43.12 37.06 0.89
N ILE A 202 -42.16 36.23 1.22
CA ILE A 202 -40.84 36.66 1.74
C ILE A 202 -39.83 36.39 0.64
N ARG A 203 -39.23 37.44 0.09
CA ARG A 203 -38.14 37.34 -0.86
C ARG A 203 -36.83 37.25 -0.10
N VAL A 204 -36.11 36.16 -0.33
CA VAL A 204 -34.76 35.92 0.20
C VAL A 204 -33.80 36.12 -0.97
N ALA A 205 -32.99 37.16 -0.91
CA ALA A 205 -31.92 37.38 -1.89
C ALA A 205 -30.57 37.35 -1.16
N PHE A 206 -29.60 36.77 -1.78
CA PHE A 206 -28.22 36.65 -1.29
C PHE A 206 -27.26 36.50 -2.46
N GLN A 207 -25.99 36.54 -2.16
CA GLN A 207 -24.95 36.39 -3.14
C GLN A 207 -24.11 35.19 -2.76
N ILE A 208 -23.90 34.24 -3.69
CA ILE A 208 -22.89 33.22 -3.54
C ILE A 208 -21.57 33.87 -3.90
N ASP A 209 -20.63 33.80 -2.98
CA ASP A 209 -19.30 34.36 -3.16
C ASP A 209 -18.46 33.49 -4.11
N ASN A 210 -17.42 34.08 -4.67
CA ASN A 210 -16.52 33.33 -5.54
C ASN A 210 -15.78 32.23 -4.77
N ASN A 211 -15.76 31.02 -5.33
CA ASN A 211 -15.03 29.88 -4.83
C ASN A 211 -14.20 29.24 -5.95
N ARG A 212 -12.91 29.09 -5.71
CA ARG A 212 -11.96 28.55 -6.70
C ARG A 212 -11.95 27.03 -6.76
N ILE A 213 -12.51 26.36 -5.76
CA ILE A 213 -12.47 24.91 -5.59
C ILE A 213 -13.76 24.28 -6.08
N THR A 214 -14.91 24.92 -5.82
CA THR A 214 -16.22 24.44 -6.28
C THR A 214 -16.25 24.37 -7.80
N PRO A 215 -16.51 23.21 -8.41
CA PRO A 215 -16.57 23.08 -9.86
C PRO A 215 -17.79 23.82 -10.43
N SER A 216 -17.69 24.25 -11.68
CA SER A 216 -18.82 24.77 -12.43
C SER A 216 -19.89 23.69 -12.62
N GLY A 217 -21.15 24.08 -12.52
CA GLY A 217 -22.30 23.18 -12.70
C GLY A 217 -23.42 23.44 -11.71
N ALA A 218 -24.36 22.52 -11.66
CA ALA A 218 -25.49 22.58 -10.75
C ALA A 218 -25.03 22.38 -9.30
N GLN A 219 -25.40 23.33 -8.43
CA GLN A 219 -25.13 23.26 -6.99
C GLN A 219 -26.46 23.33 -6.24
N ASP A 220 -26.64 22.44 -5.28
CA ASP A 220 -27.87 22.36 -4.51
C ASP A 220 -27.76 23.16 -3.21
N LEU A 221 -28.59 24.15 -3.08
CA LEU A 221 -28.74 25.01 -1.89
C LEU A 221 -30.01 24.60 -1.15
N TYR A 222 -29.91 24.44 0.16
CA TYR A 222 -31.07 24.17 1.01
C TYR A 222 -31.38 25.38 1.85
N ILE A 223 -32.60 25.90 1.69
CA ILE A 223 -33.08 27.07 2.41
C ILE A 223 -33.92 26.57 3.59
N CYS A 224 -33.46 26.87 4.79
CA CYS A 224 -34.15 26.54 6.05
C CYS A 224 -34.73 27.81 6.62
N ILE A 225 -36.04 27.87 6.76
CA ILE A 225 -36.73 29.02 7.36
C ILE A 225 -37.32 28.55 8.68
N THR A 226 -37.02 29.28 9.72
CA THR A 226 -37.64 29.11 11.04
C THR A 226 -38.62 30.26 11.29
N ALA A 227 -39.87 29.91 11.54
CA ALA A 227 -40.94 30.83 11.85
C ALA A 227 -40.81 31.39 13.29
N PRO A 228 -41.54 32.43 13.65
CA PRO A 228 -41.49 33.04 14.99
C PRO A 228 -41.87 32.10 16.15
N ASP A 229 -42.61 31.02 15.86
CA ASP A 229 -42.96 29.98 16.84
C ASP A 229 -41.87 28.93 17.01
N GLY A 230 -40.70 29.10 16.37
CA GLY A 230 -39.57 28.18 16.39
C GLY A 230 -39.71 26.95 15.49
N LYS A 231 -40.80 26.81 14.74
CA LYS A 231 -41.02 25.69 13.82
C LYS A 231 -40.42 25.96 12.46
N ALA A 232 -40.04 24.88 11.78
CA ALA A 232 -39.65 24.97 10.37
C ALA A 232 -40.84 25.43 9.52
N PHE A 233 -40.60 26.41 8.64
CA PHE A 233 -41.57 26.95 7.70
C PHE A 233 -41.44 26.25 6.35
N GLY A 234 -42.51 25.56 5.91
CA GLY A 234 -42.51 24.79 4.66
C GLY A 234 -42.24 23.29 4.83
N GLU A 235 -42.47 22.56 3.79
CA GLU A 235 -42.41 21.07 3.79
C GLU A 235 -41.40 20.54 2.75
N GLY A 236 -40.20 21.12 2.69
CA GLY A 236 -39.17 20.72 1.73
C GLY A 236 -38.52 19.37 2.02
N GLY A 237 -38.55 18.97 3.28
CA GLY A 237 -37.90 17.69 3.72
C GLY A 237 -36.85 17.93 4.80
N THR A 238 -35.92 17.00 4.92
CA THR A 238 -34.85 17.04 5.94
C THR A 238 -33.49 16.86 5.28
N ILE A 239 -32.52 17.66 5.70
CA ILE A 239 -31.10 17.51 5.36
C ILE A 239 -30.31 17.07 6.60
N THR A 240 -29.26 16.30 6.40
CA THR A 240 -28.26 16.04 7.43
C THR A 240 -27.19 17.12 7.35
N THR A 241 -27.09 17.93 8.41
CA THR A 241 -26.05 18.95 8.51
C THR A 241 -24.81 18.34 9.18
N ARG A 242 -23.67 18.97 8.97
CA ARG A 242 -22.41 18.51 9.57
C ARG A 242 -22.18 19.03 10.98
N GLU A 243 -22.94 20.04 11.39
CA GLU A 243 -22.78 20.70 12.69
C GLU A 243 -23.97 20.45 13.63
N ASP A 244 -25.21 20.48 13.09
CA ASP A 244 -26.44 20.50 13.89
C ASP A 244 -27.29 19.21 13.74
N GLY A 245 -26.77 18.16 13.08
CA GLY A 245 -27.52 16.93 12.82
C GLY A 245 -28.62 17.14 11.76
N ASN A 246 -29.76 16.47 11.92
CA ASN A 246 -30.85 16.57 10.96
C ASN A 246 -31.63 17.87 11.11
N LYS A 247 -31.84 18.59 10.00
CA LYS A 247 -32.55 19.87 9.95
C LYS A 247 -33.58 19.86 8.84
N ALA A 248 -34.79 20.38 9.16
CA ALA A 248 -35.83 20.56 8.17
C ALA A 248 -35.50 21.74 7.26
N PHE A 249 -35.65 21.57 5.95
CA PHE A 249 -35.51 22.67 5.00
C PHE A 249 -36.86 23.03 4.37
N SER A 250 -37.00 24.30 4.05
CA SER A 250 -38.22 24.85 3.44
C SER A 250 -38.26 24.62 1.93
N ASN A 251 -37.09 24.72 1.30
CA ASN A 251 -36.93 24.46 -0.13
C ASN A 251 -35.51 24.08 -0.51
N LYS A 252 -35.39 23.35 -1.62
CA LYS A 252 -34.16 23.03 -2.30
C LYS A 252 -34.06 23.82 -3.59
N LEU A 253 -33.00 24.57 -3.75
CA LEU A 253 -32.74 25.39 -4.92
C LEU A 253 -31.48 24.89 -5.63
N SER A 254 -31.63 24.46 -6.87
CA SER A 254 -30.49 24.12 -7.71
C SER A 254 -30.05 25.31 -8.54
N VAL A 255 -28.83 25.79 -8.32
CA VAL A 255 -28.26 26.94 -9.01
C VAL A 255 -27.14 26.52 -9.94
N GLN A 256 -27.04 27.16 -11.10
CA GLN A 256 -25.90 26.95 -12.02
C GLN A 256 -24.76 27.86 -11.57
N TYR A 257 -23.78 27.27 -10.89
CA TYR A 257 -22.60 27.97 -10.42
C TYR A 257 -21.47 27.93 -11.47
N GLN A 258 -20.78 29.03 -11.64
CA GLN A 258 -19.55 29.08 -12.43
C GLN A 258 -18.37 29.25 -11.48
N GLN A 259 -17.37 28.37 -11.61
CA GLN A 259 -16.19 28.40 -10.75
C GLN A 259 -15.56 29.80 -10.67
N ASN A 260 -15.23 30.24 -9.47
CA ASN A 260 -14.64 31.53 -9.18
C ASN A 260 -15.51 32.75 -9.57
N ALA A 261 -16.80 32.53 -9.86
CA ALA A 261 -17.73 33.62 -10.13
C ALA A 261 -18.57 33.91 -8.89
N VAL A 262 -19.07 35.17 -8.85
CA VAL A 262 -20.07 35.58 -7.88
C VAL A 262 -21.43 35.34 -8.51
N LEU A 263 -22.36 34.70 -7.78
CA LEU A 263 -23.71 34.43 -8.29
C LEU A 263 -24.78 35.06 -7.40
N PRO A 264 -25.54 36.04 -7.90
CA PRO A 264 -26.71 36.51 -7.20
C PRO A 264 -27.85 35.46 -7.26
N VAL A 265 -28.45 35.19 -6.10
CA VAL A 265 -29.54 34.23 -5.95
C VAL A 265 -30.73 34.95 -5.31
N SER A 266 -31.93 34.70 -5.84
CA SER A 266 -33.18 35.23 -5.27
C SER A 266 -34.23 34.14 -5.27
N TYR A 267 -34.92 33.98 -4.18
CA TYR A 267 -35.98 33.02 -3.99
C TYR A 267 -37.16 33.59 -3.25
N ASP A 268 -38.35 33.39 -3.78
CA ASP A 268 -39.61 33.88 -3.23
C ASP A 268 -40.33 32.78 -2.44
N VAL A 269 -40.39 32.93 -1.15
CA VAL A 269 -41.14 32.07 -0.23
C VAL A 269 -42.58 32.53 -0.21
N LYS A 270 -43.47 31.83 -0.87
CA LYS A 270 -44.90 32.08 -0.88
C LYS A 270 -45.58 31.36 0.28
N ASN A 271 -46.53 32.01 0.92
CA ASN A 271 -47.37 31.38 1.94
C ASN A 271 -48.84 31.54 1.56
N ALA A 272 -49.53 30.41 1.32
CA ALA A 272 -50.95 30.40 1.09
C ALA A 272 -51.79 30.83 2.32
N ALA A 273 -51.25 30.54 3.52
CA ALA A 273 -51.74 31.10 4.78
C ALA A 273 -51.01 32.45 5.06
N LYS A 274 -51.60 33.30 5.87
CA LYS A 274 -50.95 34.57 6.25
C LYS A 274 -49.70 34.30 7.10
N PHE A 275 -48.69 35.12 6.91
CA PHE A 275 -47.52 35.13 7.80
C PHE A 275 -47.92 35.56 9.21
N THR A 276 -47.27 35.04 10.23
CA THR A 276 -47.41 35.44 11.63
C THR A 276 -46.46 36.58 11.95
N GLU A 277 -46.83 37.36 12.98
CA GLU A 277 -45.92 38.42 13.48
C GLU A 277 -44.74 37.82 14.23
N GLY A 278 -43.59 38.45 14.12
CA GLY A 278 -42.35 38.04 14.77
C GLY A 278 -41.17 37.92 13.82
N GLU A 279 -40.10 37.36 14.31
CA GLU A 279 -38.85 37.20 13.58
C GLU A 279 -38.84 35.88 12.82
N TYR A 280 -38.51 35.92 11.52
CA TYR A 280 -38.21 34.79 10.67
C TYR A 280 -36.70 34.70 10.52
N LYS A 281 -36.13 33.55 10.85
CA LYS A 281 -34.71 33.22 10.62
C LYS A 281 -34.57 32.40 9.35
N ILE A 282 -33.69 32.83 8.48
CA ILE A 282 -33.41 32.15 7.21
C ILE A 282 -31.95 31.69 7.24
N GLU A 283 -31.70 30.42 7.01
CA GLU A 283 -30.38 29.82 6.93
C GLU A 283 -30.25 29.11 5.59
N VAL A 284 -29.10 29.23 4.96
CA VAL A 284 -28.79 28.57 3.70
C VAL A 284 -27.69 27.58 3.92
N TYR A 285 -27.86 26.33 3.40
CA TYR A 285 -26.93 25.24 3.54
C TYR A 285 -26.45 24.77 2.17
N HIS A 286 -25.18 24.38 2.10
CA HIS A 286 -24.54 23.74 0.97
C HIS A 286 -23.58 22.68 1.50
N ASN A 287 -23.55 21.48 0.90
CA ASN A 287 -22.72 20.34 1.35
C ASN A 287 -22.88 19.98 2.85
N GLY A 288 -24.07 20.25 3.41
CA GLY A 288 -24.35 20.05 4.84
C GLY A 288 -23.79 21.13 5.77
N PHE A 289 -23.09 22.12 5.27
CA PHE A 289 -22.63 23.28 6.04
C PHE A 289 -23.57 24.47 5.90
N LYS A 290 -23.75 25.22 6.98
CA LYS A 290 -24.43 26.52 6.92
C LYS A 290 -23.53 27.51 6.22
N ILE A 291 -23.93 28.00 5.07
CA ILE A 291 -23.16 28.92 4.24
C ILE A 291 -23.52 30.38 4.43
N GLY A 292 -24.62 30.65 5.11
CA GLY A 292 -25.03 32.01 5.46
C GLY A 292 -26.38 32.03 6.14
N GLU A 293 -26.70 33.14 6.74
CA GLU A 293 -27.98 33.36 7.41
C GLU A 293 -28.43 34.83 7.36
N GLY A 294 -29.73 35.02 7.55
CA GLY A 294 -30.33 36.36 7.69
C GLY A 294 -31.64 36.27 8.43
N LYS A 295 -32.18 37.43 8.76
CA LYS A 295 -33.42 37.56 9.52
C LYS A 295 -34.30 38.66 8.96
N THR A 296 -35.62 38.51 9.12
CA THR A 296 -36.59 39.56 8.87
C THR A 296 -37.70 39.52 9.92
N SER A 297 -38.23 40.66 10.25
CA SER A 297 -39.30 40.78 11.25
C SER A 297 -40.56 41.32 10.64
N LEU A 298 -41.68 40.68 10.92
CA LEU A 298 -43.01 41.10 10.55
C LEU A 298 -43.73 41.63 11.77
N LYS A 299 -44.40 42.78 11.59
CA LYS A 299 -45.15 43.45 12.63
C LYS A 299 -46.64 43.12 12.52
N LYS A 300 -47.35 43.18 13.62
CA LYS A 300 -48.81 43.16 13.63
C LYS A 300 -49.33 44.27 12.75
N GLY A 301 -50.20 43.96 11.82
CA GLY A 301 -50.81 44.99 10.98
C GLY A 301 -51.65 45.97 11.84
N GLY A 302 -51.23 47.18 11.89
CA GLY A 302 -52.08 48.23 12.48
C GLY A 302 -53.32 48.50 11.63
N LEU A 303 -54.42 48.75 12.26
CA LEU A 303 -55.60 49.42 11.64
C LEU A 303 -55.23 50.87 11.38
N PHE A 304 -54.77 51.19 10.18
CA PHE A 304 -54.90 52.54 9.60
C PHE A 304 -55.05 52.36 8.09
#